data_5d4902810fddbca8d295bc30fd532ae7
#
_entry.id   5d4902810fddbca8d295bc30fd532ae7
#
_cell.length_a   1.000
_cell.length_b   1.000
_cell.length_c   1.000
_cell.angle_alpha   90.00
_cell.angle_beta   90.00
_cell.angle_gamma   90.00
#
_symmetry.space_group_name_H-M   'P 1'
#
loop_
_entity.id
_entity.type
_entity.pdbx_description
1 polymer ?
#
loop_
_entity_poly.entity_id
_entity_poly.type
_entity_poly.pdbx_seq_one_letter_code
_entity_poly.pdbx_strand_id
1 'polypeptide(L)'
;MEFDWENPPYEMDSSLSQREIEESFEDPFAVKLLPDSRRFAVQARFFNLGMSAGSVGIFSVYRTNGKQVRIIHARPFQPEERFFYQRKMDQTLSR
;
A
#
# COMPACT_ATOMS: atom_id res chain seq x y z
N MET A 1 7.46 -8.60 7.92
CA MET A 1 7.77 -8.08 6.56
C MET A 1 8.84 -7.02 6.70
N GLU A 2 9.90 -7.13 5.93
CA GLU A 2 11.00 -6.16 5.98
C GLU A 2 10.83 -5.13 4.86
N PHE A 3 11.12 -3.86 5.19
CA PHE A 3 11.09 -2.77 4.22
C PHE A 3 12.51 -2.32 3.90
N ASP A 4 12.76 -2.10 2.62
CA ASP A 4 14.02 -1.54 2.16
C ASP A 4 13.88 -0.03 2.05
N TRP A 5 14.38 0.69 3.05
CA TRP A 5 14.37 2.15 3.07
C TRP A 5 15.69 2.76 2.61
N GLU A 6 16.68 1.93 2.25
CA GLU A 6 17.96 2.43 1.72
C GLU A 6 17.78 3.05 0.35
N ASN A 7 16.74 2.58 -0.38
CA ASN A 7 16.37 3.15 -1.67
C ASN A 7 15.00 3.81 -1.49
N PRO A 8 14.96 5.08 -1.05
CA PRO A 8 13.69 5.75 -0.76
C PRO A 8 12.78 5.77 -1.98
N PRO A 9 11.47 5.91 -1.77
CA PRO A 9 10.51 5.94 -2.87
C PRO A 9 10.81 7.09 -3.82
N TYR A 10 10.52 6.85 -5.09
CA TYR A 10 10.69 7.84 -6.13
C TYR A 10 9.86 9.10 -5.83
N GLU A 11 8.64 8.88 -5.34
CA GLU A 11 7.76 9.96 -4.92
C GLU A 11 7.06 9.57 -3.62
N MET A 12 7.35 10.27 -2.56
CA MET A 12 6.65 10.09 -1.30
C MET A 12 6.08 11.42 -0.86
N ASP A 13 4.79 11.40 -0.52
CA ASP A 13 4.14 12.60 0.00
C ASP A 13 4.81 12.99 1.32
N SER A 14 5.16 14.26 1.44
CA SER A 14 5.90 14.76 2.60
C SER A 14 5.10 14.71 3.91
N SER A 15 3.78 14.51 3.82
CA SER A 15 2.94 14.36 5.00
C SER A 15 3.03 12.98 5.63
N LEU A 16 3.66 12.01 4.95
CA LEU A 16 3.75 10.62 5.41
C LEU A 16 5.13 10.32 5.97
N SER A 17 5.16 9.46 7.00
CA SER A 17 6.40 8.92 7.56
C SER A 17 6.58 7.47 7.10
N GLN A 18 7.81 6.97 7.20
CA GLN A 18 8.10 5.57 6.92
C GLN A 18 7.27 4.67 7.82
N ARG A 19 7.13 5.04 9.09
CA ARG A 19 6.37 4.26 10.07
C ARG A 19 4.90 4.14 9.67
N GLU A 20 4.30 5.24 9.23
CA GLU A 20 2.90 5.23 8.80
C GLU A 20 2.71 4.31 7.59
N ILE A 21 3.65 4.33 6.66
CA ILE A 21 3.59 3.47 5.48
C ILE A 21 3.69 1.99 5.91
N GLU A 22 4.62 1.66 6.80
CA GLU A 22 4.75 0.30 7.30
C GLU A 22 3.48 -0.15 8.01
N GLU A 23 2.89 0.71 8.84
CA GLU A 23 1.63 0.41 9.53
C GLU A 23 0.50 0.12 8.55
N SER A 24 0.45 0.83 7.42
CA SER A 24 -0.59 0.61 6.42
C SER A 24 -0.50 -0.77 5.78
N PHE A 25 0.69 -1.38 5.74
CA PHE A 25 0.87 -2.74 5.26
C PHE A 25 0.46 -3.78 6.30
N GLU A 26 0.48 -3.41 7.57
CA GLU A 26 0.10 -4.27 8.69
C GLU A 26 -1.40 -4.20 8.99
N ASP A 27 -2.12 -3.29 8.36
CA ASP A 27 -3.57 -3.15 8.52
C ASP A 27 -4.25 -4.46 8.11
N PRO A 28 -5.02 -5.10 9.02
CA PRO A 28 -5.71 -6.36 8.69
C PRO A 28 -6.73 -6.22 7.56
N PHE A 29 -7.17 -5.01 7.27
CA PHE A 29 -8.11 -4.74 6.17
C PHE A 29 -7.41 -4.21 4.93
N ALA A 30 -6.07 -4.20 4.91
CA ALA A 30 -5.32 -3.72 3.75
C ALA A 30 -5.72 -4.49 2.49
N VAL A 31 -5.91 -3.76 1.40
CA VAL A 31 -6.24 -4.36 0.11
C VAL A 31 -4.97 -4.33 -0.75
N LYS A 32 -4.53 -5.52 -1.13
CA LYS A 32 -3.36 -5.67 -1.98
C LYS A 32 -3.83 -6.01 -3.39
N LEU A 33 -3.42 -5.19 -4.34
CA LEU A 33 -3.78 -5.36 -5.74
C LEU A 33 -2.58 -5.80 -6.53
N LEU A 34 -2.80 -6.77 -7.41
CA LEU A 34 -1.76 -7.28 -8.30
C LEU A 34 -1.83 -6.54 -9.64
N PRO A 35 -0.71 -6.47 -10.36
CA PRO A 35 -0.74 -5.88 -11.70
C PRO A 35 -1.63 -6.68 -12.64
N ASP A 36 -2.36 -5.97 -13.49
CA ASP A 36 -3.37 -6.56 -14.38
C ASP A 36 -2.79 -7.39 -15.53
N SER A 37 -1.49 -7.32 -15.77
CA SER A 37 -0.93 -7.90 -16.96
C SER A 37 0.35 -8.68 -16.69
N ARG A 38 0.41 -9.90 -17.24
CA ARG A 38 1.62 -10.72 -17.20
C ARG A 38 2.80 -10.08 -17.95
N ARG A 39 2.52 -9.14 -18.85
CA ARG A 39 3.56 -8.39 -19.56
C ARG A 39 4.50 -7.68 -18.61
N PHE A 40 3.98 -7.27 -17.47
CA PHE A 40 4.73 -6.49 -16.49
C PHE A 40 5.18 -7.34 -15.30
N ALA A 41 5.07 -8.66 -15.39
CA ALA A 41 5.45 -9.54 -14.29
C ALA A 41 6.92 -9.39 -13.91
N VAL A 42 7.80 -9.10 -14.87
CA VAL A 42 9.22 -8.87 -14.61
C VAL A 42 9.47 -7.54 -13.91
N GLN A 43 8.58 -6.57 -14.12
CA GLN A 43 8.63 -5.26 -13.48
C GLN A 43 7.38 -5.05 -12.62
N ALA A 44 6.89 -6.13 -12.03
CA ALA A 44 5.62 -6.12 -11.32
C ALA A 44 5.61 -5.08 -10.23
N ARG A 45 4.69 -4.13 -10.35
CA ARG A 45 4.37 -3.16 -9.33
C ARG A 45 3.09 -3.59 -8.66
N PHE A 46 3.12 -3.62 -7.36
CA PHE A 46 1.98 -4.00 -6.55
C PHE A 46 1.42 -2.75 -5.88
N PHE A 47 0.16 -2.81 -5.52
CA PHE A 47 -0.51 -1.69 -4.87
C PHE A 47 -1.03 -2.12 -3.53
N ASN A 48 -0.96 -1.24 -2.55
CA ASN A 48 -1.51 -1.47 -1.22
C ASN A 48 -2.38 -0.29 -0.81
N LEU A 49 -3.59 -0.58 -0.38
CA LEU A 49 -4.49 0.38 0.24
C LEU A 49 -4.64 -0.04 1.69
N GLY A 50 -4.11 0.74 2.61
CA GLY A 50 -4.18 0.40 4.02
C GLY A 50 -4.19 1.64 4.89
N MET A 51 -4.60 1.46 6.14
CA MET A 51 -4.61 2.55 7.11
C MET A 51 -3.48 2.40 8.12
N SER A 52 -2.84 3.53 8.44
CA SER A 52 -1.88 3.58 9.54
C SER A 52 -2.59 3.46 10.88
N ALA A 53 -1.83 3.29 11.94
CA ALA A 53 -2.36 3.25 13.30
C ALA A 53 -3.07 4.56 13.67
N GLY A 54 -2.66 5.68 13.06
CA GLY A 54 -3.30 6.98 13.26
C GLY A 54 -4.48 7.24 12.34
N SER A 55 -5.01 6.21 11.68
CA SER A 55 -6.17 6.29 10.78
C SER A 55 -5.92 7.12 9.52
N VAL A 56 -4.67 7.16 9.05
CA VAL A 56 -4.34 7.78 7.78
C VAL A 56 -4.41 6.70 6.69
N GLY A 57 -5.29 6.89 5.71
CA GLY A 57 -5.38 5.99 4.58
C GLY A 57 -4.24 6.27 3.61
N ILE A 58 -3.47 5.22 3.27
CA ILE A 58 -2.27 5.35 2.45
C ILE A 58 -2.34 4.42 1.24
N PHE A 59 -2.16 5.00 0.08
CA PHE A 59 -1.99 4.28 -1.17
C PHE A 59 -0.50 4.16 -1.44
N SER A 60 -0.03 2.93 -1.60
CA SER A 60 1.38 2.66 -1.87
C SER A 60 1.55 1.84 -3.14
N VAL A 61 2.54 2.19 -3.94
CA VAL A 61 3.03 1.37 -5.05
C VAL A 61 4.35 0.79 -4.60
N TYR A 62 4.52 -0.53 -4.72
CA TYR A 62 5.71 -1.17 -4.20
C TYR A 62 6.15 -2.34 -5.07
N ARG A 63 7.40 -2.76 -4.86
CA ARG A 63 7.96 -3.98 -5.40
C ARG A 63 8.35 -4.89 -4.26
N THR A 64 8.34 -6.19 -4.51
CA THR A 64 8.77 -7.16 -3.50
C THR A 64 9.41 -8.35 -4.19
N ASN A 65 10.40 -8.93 -3.49
CA ASN A 65 11.00 -10.21 -3.87
C ASN A 65 10.49 -11.36 -2.98
N GLY A 66 9.43 -11.10 -2.22
CA GLY A 66 8.88 -12.05 -1.26
C GLY A 66 9.48 -11.93 0.15
N LYS A 67 10.62 -11.26 0.28
CA LYS A 67 11.28 -11.06 1.58
C LYS A 67 11.27 -9.60 2.01
N GLN A 68 11.52 -8.70 1.05
CA GLN A 68 11.58 -7.27 1.32
C GLN A 68 10.57 -6.52 0.45
N VAL A 69 10.08 -5.41 0.98
CA VAL A 69 9.21 -4.49 0.27
C VAL A 69 9.96 -3.21 0.00
N ARG A 70 9.96 -2.78 -1.24
CA ARG A 70 10.55 -1.52 -1.65
C ARG A 70 9.43 -0.59 -2.13
N ILE A 71 9.22 0.50 -1.41
CA ILE A 71 8.19 1.48 -1.76
C ILE A 71 8.67 2.33 -2.92
N ILE A 72 7.84 2.44 -3.96
CA ILE A 72 8.14 3.27 -5.13
C ILE A 72 7.42 4.60 -5.02
N HIS A 73 6.19 4.58 -4.52
CA HIS A 73 5.35 5.78 -4.40
C HIS A 73 4.40 5.57 -3.22
N ALA A 74 4.17 6.62 -2.45
CA ALA A 74 3.20 6.57 -1.37
C ALA A 74 2.55 7.94 -1.20
N ARG A 75 1.24 7.95 -1.02
CA ARG A 75 0.46 9.16 -0.80
C ARG A 75 -0.81 8.84 -0.02
N PRO A 76 -1.44 9.84 0.60
CA PRO A 76 -2.74 9.62 1.24
C PRO A 76 -3.80 9.18 0.23
N PHE A 77 -4.85 8.52 0.71
CA PHE A 77 -5.98 8.11 -0.12
C PHE A 77 -6.60 9.30 -0.85
N GLN A 78 -6.95 9.06 -2.11
CA GLN A 78 -7.94 9.89 -2.81
C GLN A 78 -9.34 9.35 -2.49
N PRO A 79 -10.40 10.13 -2.76
CA PRO A 79 -11.77 9.71 -2.44
C PRO A 79 -12.15 8.33 -2.99
N GLU A 80 -11.72 8.00 -4.21
CA GLU A 80 -12.00 6.71 -4.84
C GLU A 80 -11.37 5.56 -4.06
N GLU A 81 -10.15 5.77 -3.58
CA GLU A 81 -9.43 4.75 -2.83
C GLU A 81 -10.05 4.52 -1.46
N ARG A 82 -10.46 5.61 -0.81
CA ARG A 82 -11.15 5.52 0.48
C ARG A 82 -12.47 4.76 0.33
N PHE A 83 -13.20 5.06 -0.71
CA PHE A 83 -14.46 4.37 -1.00
C PHE A 83 -14.23 2.87 -1.24
N PHE A 84 -13.24 2.55 -2.05
CA PHE A 84 -12.89 1.16 -2.37
C PHE A 84 -12.44 0.39 -1.11
N TYR A 85 -11.57 1.00 -0.32
CA TYR A 85 -11.10 0.41 0.93
C TYR A 85 -12.26 0.15 1.89
N GLN A 86 -13.11 1.16 2.09
CA GLN A 86 -14.26 1.05 3.00
C GLN A 86 -15.23 -0.05 2.55
N ARG A 87 -15.48 -0.12 1.25
CA ARG A 87 -16.35 -1.14 0.70
C ARG A 87 -15.82 -2.54 0.93
N LYS A 88 -14.52 -2.73 0.76
CA LYS A 88 -13.89 -4.03 1.01
C LYS A 88 -13.93 -4.40 2.49
N MET A 89 -13.72 -3.44 3.37
CA MET A 89 -13.84 -3.65 4.81
C MET A 89 -15.27 -4.07 5.17
N ASP A 90 -16.27 -3.35 4.67
CA ASP A 90 -17.66 -3.64 4.95
C ASP A 90 -18.04 -5.05 4.47
N GLN A 91 -17.58 -5.45 3.30
CA GLN A 91 -17.80 -6.79 2.78
C GLN A 91 -17.19 -7.87 3.68
N THR A 92 -16.02 -7.59 4.23
CA THR A 92 -15.35 -8.52 5.13
C THR A 92 -16.07 -8.64 6.46
N LEU A 93 -16.57 -7.53 7.00
CA LEU A 93 -17.24 -7.48 8.30
C LEU A 93 -18.69 -7.95 8.26
N SER A 94 -19.31 -7.97 7.09
CA SER A 94 -20.72 -8.30 6.96
C SER A 94 -21.01 -9.80 6.82
N ARG A 95 -20.00 -10.63 7.01
CA ARG A 95 -20.15 -12.09 6.98
C ARG A 95 -20.65 -12.63 8.31
#